data_dc9087f956e1ac25afce8465e8d27bb6
#
_entry.id   dc9087f956e1ac25afce8465e8d27bb6
#
_cell.length_a   1.000
_cell.length_b   1.000
_cell.length_c   1.000
_cell.angle_alpha   90.00
_cell.angle_beta   90.00
_cell.angle_gamma   90.00
#
_symmetry.space_group_name_H-M   'P 1'
#
loop_
_entity.id
_entity.type
_entity.pdbx_description
1 polymer ?
#
loop_
_entity_poly.entity_id
_entity_poly.type
_entity_poly.pdbx_seq_one_letter_code
_entity_poly.pdbx_strand_id
1 'polypeptide(L)'
;MKVTAHRGYSGRYPENTMLAFKKAVKAGCDEIELDVQLTKDDVVVVLHDERIDRTTDGTGYVRDYTYEELKQFNAAKCWNGRYETMAIPTFEEYCLWVKDEPVTTNIEFKTSIY
;
A
#
# COMPACT_ATOMS: atom_id res chain seq x y z
N MET A 1 12.25 -22.52 3.75
CA MET A 1 12.03 -21.64 2.59
C MET A 1 11.30 -20.39 3.01
N LYS A 2 11.77 -19.23 2.56
CA LYS A 2 11.16 -17.98 2.94
C LYS A 2 10.07 -17.62 1.93
N VAL A 3 8.89 -17.23 2.43
CA VAL A 3 7.77 -16.80 1.60
C VAL A 3 7.61 -15.30 1.74
N THR A 4 7.76 -14.58 0.63
CA THR A 4 7.59 -13.13 0.59
C THR A 4 6.25 -12.78 -0.05
N ALA A 5 5.47 -11.96 0.64
CA ALA A 5 4.20 -11.47 0.12
C ALA A 5 4.45 -10.16 -0.63
N HIS A 6 4.50 -10.21 -1.95
CA HIS A 6 4.77 -9.04 -2.80
C HIS A 6 3.56 -8.11 -2.79
N ARG A 7 3.73 -6.91 -2.24
CA ARG A 7 2.67 -5.91 -2.03
C ARG A 7 1.53 -6.45 -1.17
N GLY A 8 1.89 -7.33 -0.21
CA GLY A 8 0.92 -8.06 0.59
C GLY A 8 0.37 -9.27 -0.18
N TYR A 9 -0.81 -9.75 0.18
CA TYR A 9 -1.42 -10.90 -0.50
C TYR A 9 -2.13 -10.40 -1.75
N SER A 10 -1.36 -9.86 -2.69
CA SER A 10 -1.88 -9.11 -3.82
C SER A 10 -2.59 -9.95 -4.88
N GLY A 11 -2.40 -11.26 -4.86
CA GLY A 11 -3.12 -12.13 -5.78
C GLY A 11 -4.60 -12.27 -5.47
N ARG A 12 -5.00 -11.94 -4.23
CA ARG A 12 -6.40 -12.07 -3.78
C ARG A 12 -6.98 -10.80 -3.19
N TYR A 13 -6.14 -9.83 -2.85
CA TYR A 13 -6.58 -8.62 -2.17
C TYR A 13 -5.93 -7.40 -2.82
N PRO A 14 -6.51 -6.20 -2.69
CA PRO A 14 -5.91 -5.02 -3.32
C PRO A 14 -4.48 -4.79 -2.85
N GLU A 15 -3.56 -4.65 -3.80
CA GLU A 15 -2.14 -4.52 -3.49
C GLU A 15 -1.84 -3.32 -2.61
N ASN A 16 -0.83 -3.43 -1.76
CA ASN A 16 -0.35 -2.33 -0.92
C ASN A 16 -1.44 -1.71 -0.04
N THR A 17 -2.42 -2.50 0.39
CA THR A 17 -3.43 -2.05 1.35
C THR A 17 -3.24 -2.77 2.68
N MET A 18 -3.75 -2.18 3.75
CA MET A 18 -3.67 -2.84 5.06
C MET A 18 -4.37 -4.19 5.05
N LEU A 19 -5.46 -4.33 4.29
CA LEU A 19 -6.15 -5.60 4.15
C LEU A 19 -5.21 -6.67 3.57
N ALA A 20 -4.50 -6.35 2.48
CA ALA A 20 -3.60 -7.31 1.84
C ALA A 20 -2.46 -7.70 2.77
N PHE A 21 -1.94 -6.76 3.57
CA PHE A 21 -0.87 -7.06 4.53
C PHE A 21 -1.35 -7.99 5.64
N LYS A 22 -2.51 -7.70 6.21
CA LYS A 22 -3.07 -8.51 7.28
C LYS A 22 -3.38 -9.92 6.81
N LYS A 23 -3.88 -10.06 5.58
CA LYS A 23 -4.18 -11.38 5.00
C LYS A 23 -2.89 -12.16 4.69
N ALA A 24 -1.82 -11.46 4.32
CA ALA A 24 -0.53 -12.11 4.08
C ALA A 24 0.01 -12.74 5.37
N VAL A 25 -0.08 -12.02 6.48
CA VAL A 25 0.35 -12.55 7.78
C VAL A 25 -0.50 -13.74 8.18
N LYS A 26 -1.82 -13.63 8.00
CA LYS A 26 -2.74 -14.72 8.34
C LYS A 26 -2.45 -15.96 7.50
N ALA A 27 -1.99 -15.78 6.27
CA ALA A 27 -1.64 -16.89 5.39
C ALA A 27 -0.26 -17.51 5.71
N GLY A 28 0.49 -16.90 6.62
CA GLY A 28 1.75 -17.47 7.09
C GLY A 28 2.99 -17.00 6.34
N CYS A 29 2.98 -15.83 5.73
CA CYS A 29 4.17 -15.34 5.05
C CYS A 29 5.29 -15.04 6.05
N ASP A 30 6.53 -15.03 5.58
CA ASP A 30 7.69 -14.70 6.40
C ASP A 30 8.09 -13.25 6.25
N GLU A 31 7.78 -12.65 5.11
CA GLU A 31 8.18 -11.30 4.81
C GLU A 31 7.09 -10.62 3.99
N ILE A 32 6.88 -9.33 4.23
CA ILE A 32 6.01 -8.50 3.40
C ILE A 32 6.90 -7.56 2.60
N GLU A 33 6.68 -7.49 1.29
CA GLU A 33 7.34 -6.51 0.44
C GLU A 33 6.32 -5.42 0.14
N LEU A 34 6.72 -4.17 0.28
CA LEU A 34 5.85 -3.05 -0.03
C LEU A 34 6.65 -1.90 -0.67
N ASP A 35 5.92 -0.98 -1.28
CA ASP A 35 6.50 0.16 -1.97
C ASP A 35 6.06 1.43 -1.27
N VAL A 36 6.98 2.38 -1.08
CA VAL A 36 6.65 3.65 -0.44
C VAL A 36 7.10 4.82 -1.30
N GLN A 37 6.41 5.93 -1.19
CA GLN A 37 6.75 7.17 -1.87
C GLN A 37 6.18 8.36 -1.11
N LEU A 38 6.56 9.58 -1.49
CA LEU A 38 6.16 10.78 -0.78
C LEU A 38 5.02 11.51 -1.46
N THR A 39 4.12 12.03 -0.66
CA THR A 39 3.07 12.94 -1.12
C THR A 39 3.61 14.36 -1.23
N LYS A 40 2.76 15.27 -1.70
CA LYS A 40 3.10 16.70 -1.82
C LYS A 40 3.53 17.29 -0.47
N ASP A 41 2.91 16.85 0.61
CA ASP A 41 3.22 17.34 1.96
C ASP A 41 4.17 16.42 2.72
N ASP A 42 4.96 15.63 1.99
CA ASP A 42 6.00 14.75 2.54
C ASP A 42 5.52 13.66 3.49
N VAL A 43 4.30 13.19 3.30
CA VAL A 43 3.80 12.03 4.03
C VAL A 43 4.22 10.77 3.26
N VAL A 44 4.80 9.79 3.94
CA VAL A 44 5.20 8.54 3.30
C VAL A 44 3.98 7.65 3.18
N VAL A 45 3.62 7.29 1.95
CA VAL A 45 2.45 6.44 1.67
C VAL A 45 2.89 5.14 1.00
N VAL A 46 2.03 4.13 1.08
CA VAL A 46 2.31 2.81 0.54
C VAL A 46 1.59 2.68 -0.80
N LEU A 47 2.34 2.77 -1.88
CA LEU A 47 1.79 2.72 -3.23
C LEU A 47 2.92 2.44 -4.21
N HIS A 48 2.67 1.59 -5.20
CA HIS A 48 3.72 1.20 -6.16
C HIS A 48 3.94 2.23 -7.26
N ASP A 49 2.85 2.64 -7.95
CA ASP A 49 2.98 3.51 -9.11
C ASP A 49 3.15 4.97 -8.72
N GLU A 50 3.80 5.75 -9.57
CA GLU A 50 3.88 7.20 -9.37
C GLU A 50 2.50 7.84 -9.56
N ARG A 51 1.66 7.24 -10.40
CA ARG A 51 0.29 7.71 -10.64
C ARG A 51 -0.69 6.85 -9.85
N ILE A 52 -1.82 7.45 -9.47
CA ILE A 52 -2.82 6.73 -8.68
C ILE A 52 -3.90 6.06 -9.56
N ASP A 53 -3.80 6.21 -10.88
CA ASP A 53 -4.86 5.81 -11.81
C ASP A 53 -5.15 4.30 -11.83
N ARG A 54 -4.10 3.48 -11.78
CA ARG A 54 -4.27 2.03 -11.95
C ARG A 54 -4.96 1.37 -10.77
N THR A 55 -4.66 1.81 -9.56
CA THR A 55 -5.12 1.11 -8.36
C THR A 55 -6.21 1.86 -7.60
N THR A 56 -6.50 3.11 -7.96
CA THR A 56 -7.54 3.88 -7.28
C THR A 56 -8.54 4.44 -8.28
N ASP A 57 -9.58 5.09 -7.76
CA ASP A 57 -10.57 5.76 -8.58
C ASP A 57 -10.19 7.21 -8.89
N GLY A 58 -8.98 7.62 -8.55
CA GLY A 58 -8.48 8.96 -8.86
C GLY A 58 -7.56 8.96 -10.07
N THR A 59 -7.06 10.12 -10.43
CA THR A 59 -6.10 10.30 -11.52
C THR A 59 -4.98 11.24 -11.10
N GLY A 60 -3.81 11.08 -11.69
CA GLY A 60 -2.68 11.98 -11.46
C GLY A 60 -1.57 11.35 -10.66
N TYR A 61 -0.63 12.20 -10.24
CA TYR A 61 0.58 11.75 -9.56
C TYR A 61 0.44 11.89 -8.06
N VAL A 62 1.00 10.93 -7.32
CA VAL A 62 0.99 10.94 -5.86
C VAL A 62 1.55 12.25 -5.32
N ARG A 63 2.65 12.73 -5.88
CA ARG A 63 3.33 13.93 -5.38
C ARG A 63 2.56 15.23 -5.61
N ASP A 64 1.48 15.18 -6.38
CA ASP A 64 0.65 16.36 -6.63
C ASP A 64 -0.48 16.49 -5.61
N TYR A 65 -0.64 15.53 -4.72
CA TYR A 65 -1.69 15.50 -3.71
C TYR A 65 -1.11 15.53 -2.30
N THR A 66 -1.82 16.18 -1.38
CA THR A 66 -1.55 16.01 0.05
C THR A 66 -2.13 14.67 0.48
N TYR A 67 -1.73 14.16 1.64
CA TYR A 67 -2.31 12.90 2.10
C TYR A 67 -3.81 13.03 2.37
N GLU A 68 -4.25 14.19 2.89
CA GLU A 68 -5.68 14.41 3.12
C GLU A 68 -6.49 14.28 1.84
N GLU A 69 -5.92 14.71 0.72
CA GLU A 69 -6.54 14.54 -0.58
C GLU A 69 -6.50 13.09 -1.06
N LEU A 70 -5.34 12.43 -0.89
CA LEU A 70 -5.18 11.06 -1.37
C LEU A 70 -6.07 10.06 -0.64
N LYS A 71 -6.29 10.26 0.65
CA LYS A 71 -7.06 9.27 1.41
C LYS A 71 -8.52 9.21 1.04
N GLN A 72 -8.99 10.14 0.20
CA GLN A 72 -10.36 10.12 -0.27
C GLN A 72 -10.57 9.16 -1.45
N PHE A 73 -9.50 8.73 -2.09
CA PHE A 73 -9.60 7.82 -3.22
C PHE A 73 -9.64 6.36 -2.74
N ASN A 74 -10.37 5.53 -3.49
CA ASN A 74 -10.54 4.13 -3.12
C ASN A 74 -9.41 3.27 -3.68
N ALA A 75 -8.55 2.75 -2.82
CA ALA A 75 -7.43 1.90 -3.19
C ALA A 75 -7.84 0.46 -3.55
N ALA A 76 -9.13 0.14 -3.49
CA ALA A 76 -9.66 -1.17 -3.89
C ALA A 76 -10.47 -1.09 -5.18
N LYS A 77 -10.37 0.02 -5.92
CA LYS A 77 -11.24 0.27 -7.08
C LYS A 77 -11.14 -0.80 -8.16
N CYS A 78 -9.94 -1.30 -8.44
CA CYS A 78 -9.79 -2.28 -9.52
C CYS A 78 -10.34 -3.67 -9.18
N TRP A 79 -10.87 -3.86 -7.99
CA TRP A 79 -11.54 -5.12 -7.60
C TRP A 79 -13.05 -5.03 -7.78
N ASN A 80 -13.54 -3.98 -8.48
CA ASN A 80 -14.93 -3.85 -8.92
C ASN A 80 -15.99 -4.03 -7.81
N GLY A 81 -15.76 -3.36 -6.69
CA GLY A 81 -16.71 -3.40 -5.57
C GLY A 81 -16.67 -4.67 -4.73
N ARG A 82 -15.72 -5.56 -5.00
CA ARG A 82 -15.58 -6.81 -4.26
C ARG A 82 -15.18 -6.55 -2.81
N TYR A 83 -14.50 -5.45 -2.55
CA TYR A 83 -14.07 -5.06 -1.22
C TYR A 83 -14.61 -3.67 -0.89
N GLU A 84 -14.76 -3.40 0.40
CA GLU A 84 -15.17 -2.08 0.84
C GLU A 84 -14.15 -1.04 0.43
N THR A 85 -14.58 0.20 0.31
CA THR A 85 -13.68 1.31 0.02
C THR A 85 -12.59 1.38 1.08
N MET A 86 -11.37 1.51 0.66
CA MET A 86 -10.24 1.66 1.58
C MET A 86 -9.25 2.68 1.05
N ALA A 87 -8.62 3.39 1.98
CA ALA A 87 -7.67 4.43 1.63
C ALA A 87 -6.28 3.86 1.36
N ILE A 88 -5.46 4.62 0.62
CA ILE A 88 -4.03 4.35 0.50
C ILE A 88 -3.45 4.47 1.92
N PRO A 89 -2.73 3.47 2.44
CA PRO A 89 -2.22 3.56 3.79
C PRO A 89 -0.99 4.46 3.88
N THR A 90 -0.78 5.08 5.04
CA THR A 90 0.50 5.70 5.31
C THR A 90 1.48 4.61 5.76
N PHE A 91 2.76 4.86 5.57
CA PHE A 91 3.78 3.94 6.06
C PHE A 91 3.78 3.88 7.58
N GLU A 92 3.46 4.99 8.24
CA GLU A 92 3.34 5.02 9.70
C GLU A 92 2.25 4.05 10.18
N GLU A 93 1.12 4.03 9.51
CA GLU A 93 0.03 3.10 9.83
C GLU A 93 0.49 1.65 9.72
N TYR A 94 1.23 1.35 8.66
CA TYR A 94 1.79 0.01 8.47
C TYR A 94 2.76 -0.34 9.59
N CYS A 95 3.67 0.57 9.93
CA CYS A 95 4.68 0.32 10.97
C CYS A 95 4.05 0.08 12.34
N LEU A 96 3.02 0.83 12.66
CA LEU A 96 2.34 0.68 13.94
C LEU A 96 1.66 -0.68 14.06
N TRP A 97 1.16 -1.21 12.95
CA TRP A 97 0.54 -2.52 12.94
C TRP A 97 1.57 -3.65 12.92
N VAL A 98 2.58 -3.55 12.04
CA VAL A 98 3.49 -4.68 11.78
C VAL A 98 4.45 -4.95 12.93
N LYS A 99 4.67 -3.99 13.80
CA LYS A 99 5.66 -4.14 14.88
C LYS A 99 5.39 -5.33 15.79
N ASP A 100 4.13 -5.76 15.90
CA ASP A 100 3.75 -6.88 16.76
C ASP A 100 3.51 -8.17 15.95
N GLU A 101 3.85 -8.17 14.65
CA GLU A 101 3.61 -9.32 13.79
C GLU A 101 4.93 -10.08 13.54
N PRO A 102 4.87 -11.41 13.38
CA PRO A 102 6.08 -12.22 13.22
C PRO A 102 6.59 -12.25 11.79
N VAL A 103 6.77 -11.09 11.18
CA VAL A 103 7.23 -10.97 9.80
C VAL A 103 8.29 -9.89 9.70
N THR A 104 9.14 -9.98 8.69
CA THR A 104 10.06 -8.91 8.34
C THR A 104 9.47 -8.08 7.20
N THR A 105 9.96 -6.88 7.00
CA THR A 105 9.48 -6.00 5.94
C THR A 105 10.60 -5.67 4.98
N ASN A 106 10.34 -5.83 3.69
CA ASN A 106 11.25 -5.42 2.63
C ASN A 106 10.64 -4.18 1.98
N ILE A 107 11.28 -3.02 2.15
CA ILE A 107 10.75 -1.75 1.68
C ILE A 107 11.42 -1.33 0.41
N GLU A 108 10.64 -1.05 -0.64
CA GLU A 108 11.17 -0.48 -1.86
C GLU A 108 10.76 0.99 -1.91
N PHE A 109 11.74 1.87 -1.92
CA PHE A 109 11.48 3.29 -1.94
C PHE A 109 11.39 3.75 -3.39
N LYS A 110 10.22 4.26 -3.78
CA LYS A 110 10.05 4.79 -5.12
C LYS A 110 10.39 6.26 -5.08
N THR A 111 11.60 6.60 -5.45
CA THR A 111 11.93 7.99 -5.50
C THR A 111 11.47 8.48 -6.80
N SER A 112 10.53 9.26 -6.80
CA SER A 112 10.28 9.96 -7.93
C SER A 112 11.29 10.98 -7.99
N ILE A 113 12.06 10.87 -8.85
CA ILE A 113 12.99 11.69 -8.90
C ILE A 113 12.70 12.80 -9.59
N TYR A 114 12.65 13.64 -9.23
CA TYR A 114 12.41 14.78 -9.68
C TYR A 114 13.55 15.39 -10.11
#